data_b576ac34d72bdf22bdfc0d09e4b3e2f0
#
_entry.id   b576ac34d72bdf22bdfc0d09e4b3e2f0
#
_cell.length_a   1.000
_cell.length_b   1.000
_cell.length_c   1.000
_cell.angle_alpha   90.00
_cell.angle_beta   90.00
_cell.angle_gamma   90.00
#
_symmetry.space_group_name_H-M   'P 1'
#
loop_
_entity.id
_entity.type
_entity.pdbx_description
1 polymer ?
#
loop_
_entity_poly.entity_id
_entity_poly.type
_entity_poly.pdbx_seq_one_letter_code
_entity_poly.pdbx_strand_id
1 'polypeptide(L)'
;TVQSVARSLPATGAKLSPSFPHGAVPAGAEAQWTSLGGEVLECAIWWGPLVEIAGRSALVIGPKGQSWTVREADADAASGAAPIAASLAQMGPWLYEPDRAVIRAGLTGALTTLVDGMELDSGVGYVTSERGVDVGYARRFAVTESMPLNVKALRAWLRDRHVGRVTIKKRGITLDADALRHQLRLSGSEEMTLVLTRVAGQQVCLVVRAA
;
A
#
# COMPACT_ATOMS: atom_id res chain seq x y z
N THR A 1 -3.11 -29.44 9.24
CA THR A 1 -2.81 -28.02 8.97
C THR A 1 -1.64 -27.56 9.85
N VAL A 2 -0.98 -26.44 9.51
CA VAL A 2 0.12 -25.86 10.35
C VAL A 2 -0.37 -25.59 11.77
N GLN A 3 -1.59 -25.08 11.95
CA GLN A 3 -2.20 -24.88 13.27
C GLN A 3 -2.39 -26.16 14.06
N SER A 4 -2.66 -27.30 13.39
CA SER A 4 -2.77 -28.61 14.09
C SER A 4 -1.41 -29.05 14.62
N VAL A 5 -0.34 -28.83 13.86
CA VAL A 5 1.04 -29.10 14.30
C VAL A 5 1.43 -28.20 15.47
N ALA A 6 1.13 -26.91 15.38
CA ALA A 6 1.42 -25.93 16.43
C ALA A 6 0.71 -26.24 17.77
N ARG A 7 -0.46 -26.91 17.73
CA ARG A 7 -1.14 -27.38 18.96
C ARG A 7 -0.49 -28.59 19.59
N SER A 8 0.26 -29.37 18.81
CA SER A 8 0.88 -30.63 19.29
C SER A 8 2.33 -30.46 19.69
N LEU A 9 2.98 -29.37 19.28
CA LEU A 9 4.38 -29.08 19.55
C LEU A 9 4.50 -27.78 20.35
N PRO A 10 5.34 -27.76 21.42
CA PRO A 10 5.46 -26.61 22.31
C PRO A 10 6.09 -25.38 21.64
N ALA A 11 6.87 -25.58 20.58
CA ALA A 11 7.54 -24.54 19.82
C ALA A 11 7.40 -24.84 18.33
N THR A 12 6.74 -23.98 17.56
CA THR A 12 6.52 -24.17 16.13
C THR A 12 6.77 -22.88 15.38
N GLY A 13 7.58 -22.95 14.30
CA GLY A 13 7.73 -21.90 13.31
C GLY A 13 7.31 -22.42 11.93
N ALA A 14 6.67 -21.61 11.12
CA ALA A 14 6.26 -21.98 9.77
C ALA A 14 6.50 -20.84 8.78
N LYS A 15 7.11 -21.17 7.64
CA LYS A 15 7.17 -20.30 6.47
C LYS A 15 5.94 -20.54 5.59
N LEU A 16 5.20 -19.48 5.31
CA LEU A 16 3.97 -19.51 4.55
C LEU A 16 4.08 -18.63 3.29
N SER A 17 3.10 -18.77 2.40
CA SER A 17 2.99 -17.90 1.23
C SER A 17 2.86 -16.42 1.65
N PRO A 18 3.48 -15.49 0.89
CA PRO A 18 3.26 -14.05 1.09
C PRO A 18 1.79 -13.62 1.02
N SER A 19 0.94 -14.43 0.38
CA SER A 19 -0.50 -14.19 0.26
C SER A 19 -1.31 -14.68 1.47
N PHE A 20 -0.66 -15.20 2.52
CA PHE A 20 -1.37 -15.61 3.73
C PHE A 20 -2.20 -14.45 4.28
N PRO A 21 -3.52 -14.64 4.54
CA PRO A 21 -4.38 -13.56 4.98
C PRO A 21 -4.01 -13.10 6.39
N HIS A 22 -3.71 -11.82 6.56
CA HIS A 22 -3.35 -11.28 7.88
C HIS A 22 -4.46 -11.48 8.94
N GLY A 23 -5.73 -11.45 8.55
CA GLY A 23 -6.86 -11.72 9.45
C GLY A 23 -6.97 -13.19 9.90
N ALA A 24 -6.17 -14.10 9.32
CA ALA A 24 -6.12 -15.51 9.72
C ALA A 24 -4.96 -15.82 10.70
N VAL A 25 -4.20 -14.81 11.13
CA VAL A 25 -3.16 -14.98 12.17
C VAL A 25 -3.85 -15.34 13.49
N PRO A 26 -3.50 -16.49 14.11
CA PRO A 26 -4.11 -16.89 15.35
C PRO A 26 -3.77 -15.93 16.51
N ALA A 27 -4.68 -15.76 17.45
CA ALA A 27 -4.41 -15.01 18.67
C ALA A 27 -3.21 -15.61 19.41
N GLY A 28 -2.31 -14.76 19.90
CA GLY A 28 -1.10 -15.16 20.60
C GLY A 28 0.04 -15.69 19.72
N ALA A 29 -0.16 -15.81 18.41
CA ALA A 29 0.93 -16.08 17.48
C ALA A 29 1.64 -14.77 17.08
N GLU A 30 2.88 -14.88 16.64
CA GLU A 30 3.61 -13.81 15.97
C GLU A 30 3.67 -14.10 14.47
N ALA A 31 3.36 -13.09 13.62
CA ALA A 31 3.43 -13.25 12.18
C ALA A 31 4.17 -12.06 11.54
N GLN A 32 5.12 -12.36 10.66
CA GLN A 32 5.93 -11.34 9.99
C GLN A 32 5.91 -11.54 8.47
N TRP A 33 5.55 -10.50 7.73
CA TRP A 33 5.74 -10.41 6.27
C TRP A 33 7.05 -9.73 5.97
N THR A 34 7.90 -10.40 5.19
CA THR A 34 9.23 -9.87 4.82
C THR A 34 9.25 -9.49 3.36
N SER A 35 9.71 -8.28 3.06
CA SER A 35 10.01 -7.84 1.69
C SER A 35 11.48 -7.50 1.50
N LEU A 36 11.97 -7.70 0.28
CA LEU A 36 13.31 -7.29 -0.16
C LEU A 36 13.17 -6.51 -1.46
N GLY A 37 13.64 -5.25 -1.46
CA GLY A 37 13.58 -4.40 -2.65
C GLY A 37 12.16 -4.13 -3.18
N GLY A 38 11.12 -4.25 -2.32
CA GLY A 38 9.71 -4.06 -2.69
C GLY A 38 8.98 -5.33 -3.12
N GLU A 39 9.64 -6.49 -3.11
CA GLU A 39 9.04 -7.80 -3.36
C GLU A 39 8.81 -8.53 -2.03
N VAL A 40 7.58 -9.00 -1.78
CA VAL A 40 7.26 -9.77 -0.58
C VAL A 40 7.68 -11.22 -0.79
N LEU A 41 8.60 -11.69 0.04
CA LEU A 41 9.20 -13.01 -0.09
C LEU A 41 8.40 -14.09 0.63
N GLU A 42 7.88 -13.76 1.82
CA GLU A 42 7.25 -14.75 2.71
C GLU A 42 6.36 -14.10 3.77
N CYS A 43 5.57 -14.94 4.42
CA CYS A 43 5.01 -14.74 5.75
C CYS A 43 5.56 -15.83 6.65
N ALA A 44 6.27 -15.47 7.73
CA ALA A 44 6.67 -16.39 8.77
C ALA A 44 5.73 -16.27 9.98
N ILE A 45 5.35 -17.41 10.59
CA ILE A 45 4.50 -17.41 11.79
C ILE A 45 5.15 -18.28 12.85
N TRP A 46 5.12 -17.82 14.11
CA TRP A 46 5.67 -18.52 15.27
C TRP A 46 4.61 -18.70 16.35
N TRP A 47 4.72 -19.81 17.10
CA TRP A 47 3.86 -20.19 18.21
C TRP A 47 4.67 -20.62 19.42
N GLY A 48 4.05 -20.49 20.61
CA GLY A 48 4.61 -20.91 21.89
C GLY A 48 5.86 -20.11 22.25
N PRO A 49 6.93 -20.76 22.77
CA PRO A 49 8.16 -20.07 23.21
C PRO A 49 8.95 -19.36 22.10
N LEU A 50 8.59 -19.55 20.83
CA LEU A 50 9.20 -18.84 19.71
C LEU A 50 8.58 -17.46 19.44
N VAL A 51 7.49 -17.14 20.12
CA VAL A 51 6.85 -15.82 20.03
C VAL A 51 7.65 -14.82 20.86
N GLU A 52 8.19 -13.80 20.22
CA GLU A 52 8.85 -12.68 20.89
C GLU A 52 7.84 -11.55 21.15
N ILE A 53 7.08 -11.19 20.12
CA ILE A 53 6.06 -10.14 20.19
C ILE A 53 4.83 -10.64 19.43
N ALA A 54 3.80 -11.04 20.17
CA ALA A 54 2.55 -11.50 19.57
C ALA A 54 1.92 -10.42 18.68
N GLY A 55 1.28 -10.85 17.59
CA GLY A 55 0.65 -9.96 16.62
C GLY A 55 1.33 -9.97 15.25
N ARG A 56 1.12 -8.95 14.47
CA ARG A 56 1.61 -8.85 13.09
C ARG A 56 2.71 -7.82 12.98
N SER A 57 3.68 -8.14 12.12
CA SER A 57 4.73 -7.20 11.74
C SER A 57 5.05 -7.29 10.24
N ALA A 58 5.66 -6.23 9.71
CA ALA A 58 6.26 -6.20 8.38
C ALA A 58 7.73 -5.84 8.52
N LEU A 59 8.62 -6.67 7.97
CA LEU A 59 10.03 -6.39 7.81
C LEU A 59 10.29 -5.95 6.37
N VAL A 60 10.66 -4.70 6.19
CA VAL A 60 10.97 -4.12 4.88
C VAL A 60 12.47 -3.98 4.76
N ILE A 61 13.07 -4.66 3.79
CA ILE A 61 14.51 -4.59 3.51
C ILE A 61 14.69 -3.88 2.17
N GLY A 62 15.34 -2.74 2.22
CA GLY A 62 15.65 -1.95 1.04
C GLY A 62 16.81 -2.53 0.22
N PRO A 63 17.00 -2.05 -1.01
CA PRO A 63 18.00 -2.61 -1.95
C PRO A 63 19.45 -2.44 -1.50
N LYS A 64 19.73 -1.57 -0.53
CA LYS A 64 21.06 -1.34 0.04
C LYS A 64 21.24 -1.99 1.42
N GLY A 65 20.32 -2.90 1.81
CA GLY A 65 20.38 -3.60 3.09
C GLY A 65 19.84 -2.84 4.31
N GLN A 66 19.36 -1.60 4.14
CA GLN A 66 18.65 -0.88 5.19
C GLN A 66 17.33 -1.61 5.49
N SER A 67 16.88 -1.60 6.75
CA SER A 67 15.66 -2.29 7.13
C SER A 67 14.77 -1.48 8.06
N TRP A 68 13.48 -1.72 7.97
CA TRP A 68 12.45 -1.13 8.83
C TRP A 68 11.48 -2.23 9.25
N THR A 69 11.14 -2.22 10.53
CA THR A 69 10.10 -3.11 11.07
C THR A 69 8.91 -2.26 11.46
N VAL A 70 7.74 -2.64 10.92
CA VAL A 70 6.44 -2.01 11.22
C VAL A 70 5.60 -3.01 11.99
N ARG A 71 4.99 -2.61 13.12
CA ARG A 71 4.21 -3.47 14.01
C ARG A 71 2.79 -2.96 14.20
N GLU A 72 1.91 -3.81 14.69
CA GLU A 72 0.55 -3.39 15.08
C GLU A 72 0.55 -2.25 16.11
N ALA A 73 1.50 -2.27 17.05
CA ALA A 73 1.64 -1.24 18.07
C ALA A 73 2.03 0.15 17.54
N ASP A 74 2.48 0.24 16.28
CA ASP A 74 2.83 1.52 15.65
C ASP A 74 1.59 2.25 15.09
N ALA A 75 0.42 1.60 15.12
CA ALA A 75 -0.86 2.19 14.70
C ALA A 75 -1.68 2.64 15.91
N ASP A 76 -2.42 3.74 15.77
CA ASP A 76 -3.36 4.22 16.79
C ASP A 76 -4.48 3.20 17.07
N ALA A 77 -4.95 2.53 16.02
CA ALA A 77 -5.92 1.45 16.17
C ALA A 77 -5.23 0.12 16.51
N ALA A 78 -5.62 -0.52 17.59
CA ALA A 78 -5.06 -1.80 18.06
C ALA A 78 -5.10 -2.94 17.00
N SER A 79 -5.98 -2.83 16.00
CA SER A 79 -6.06 -3.77 14.86
C SER A 79 -5.07 -3.46 13.73
N GLY A 80 -4.26 -2.41 13.82
CA GLY A 80 -3.44 -1.90 12.71
C GLY A 80 -4.26 -1.23 11.59
N ALA A 81 -5.56 -1.06 11.78
CA ALA A 81 -6.45 -0.48 10.78
C ALA A 81 -6.17 1.02 10.58
N ALA A 82 -6.33 1.48 9.33
CA ALA A 82 -6.19 2.88 8.94
C ALA A 82 -7.54 3.62 8.99
N PRO A 83 -7.59 4.91 9.37
CA PRO A 83 -8.72 5.78 9.05
C PRO A 83 -8.85 5.90 7.52
N ILE A 84 -10.07 5.99 7.02
CA ILE A 84 -10.38 5.99 5.58
C ILE A 84 -10.93 7.35 5.17
N ALA A 85 -10.44 7.88 4.04
CA ALA A 85 -10.96 9.11 3.46
C ALA A 85 -12.42 8.95 3.04
N ALA A 86 -13.28 9.89 3.43
CA ALA A 86 -14.71 9.86 3.11
C ALA A 86 -15.04 10.41 1.71
N SER A 87 -14.12 11.13 1.08
CA SER A 87 -14.32 11.70 -0.25
C SER A 87 -13.00 12.16 -0.88
N LEU A 88 -13.03 12.41 -2.18
CA LEU A 88 -11.89 12.97 -2.92
C LEU A 88 -11.48 14.37 -2.41
N ALA A 89 -12.39 15.11 -1.78
CA ALA A 89 -12.10 16.43 -1.21
C ALA A 89 -11.14 16.37 0.01
N GLN A 90 -10.95 15.18 0.59
CA GLN A 90 -9.99 14.96 1.68
C GLN A 90 -8.59 14.57 1.19
N MET A 91 -8.34 14.64 -0.12
CA MET A 91 -7.00 14.42 -0.65
C MET A 91 -6.07 15.56 -0.25
N GLY A 92 -5.04 15.23 0.50
CA GLY A 92 -3.91 16.13 0.76
C GLY A 92 -2.90 16.16 -0.40
N PRO A 93 -1.90 17.04 -0.32
CA PRO A 93 -0.87 17.21 -1.35
C PRO A 93 0.09 16.03 -1.45
N TRP A 94 0.06 15.10 -0.49
CA TRP A 94 0.97 13.95 -0.46
C TRP A 94 0.22 12.63 -0.55
N LEU A 95 0.76 11.76 -1.42
CA LEU A 95 0.33 10.37 -1.54
C LEU A 95 1.48 9.46 -1.13
N TYR A 96 1.20 8.50 -0.26
CA TYR A 96 2.15 7.48 0.17
C TYR A 96 1.75 6.11 -0.37
N GLU A 97 2.74 5.40 -0.90
CA GLU A 97 2.64 4.02 -1.30
C GLU A 97 3.50 3.18 -0.35
N PRO A 98 2.94 2.59 0.72
CA PRO A 98 3.70 1.74 1.61
C PRO A 98 4.21 0.49 0.90
N ASP A 99 5.27 -0.11 1.44
CA ASP A 99 5.78 -1.38 0.97
C ASP A 99 4.69 -2.46 1.01
N ARG A 100 4.78 -3.39 0.09
CA ARG A 100 3.78 -4.46 -0.03
C ARG A 100 3.71 -5.35 1.21
N ALA A 101 4.80 -5.53 1.97
CA ALA A 101 4.79 -6.28 3.21
C ALA A 101 3.91 -5.60 4.26
N VAL A 102 3.96 -4.27 4.38
CA VAL A 102 3.10 -3.48 5.28
C VAL A 102 1.62 -3.67 4.93
N ILE A 103 1.28 -3.64 3.64
CA ILE A 103 -0.09 -3.87 3.16
C ILE A 103 -0.53 -5.32 3.43
N ARG A 104 0.34 -6.30 3.15
CA ARG A 104 0.04 -7.72 3.38
C ARG A 104 -0.16 -8.05 4.85
N ALA A 105 0.61 -7.42 5.73
CA ALA A 105 0.44 -7.53 7.17
C ALA A 105 -0.82 -6.81 7.70
N GLY A 106 -1.50 -6.00 6.88
CA GLY A 106 -2.65 -5.20 7.29
C GLY A 106 -2.27 -4.05 8.24
N LEU A 107 -1.10 -3.44 8.03
CA LEU A 107 -0.51 -2.43 8.91
C LEU A 107 -0.47 -1.03 8.29
N THR A 108 -1.38 -0.74 7.35
CA THR A 108 -1.49 0.60 6.76
C THR A 108 -1.77 1.67 7.82
N GLY A 109 -2.42 1.29 8.94
CA GLY A 109 -2.67 2.17 10.09
C GLY A 109 -1.40 2.73 10.73
N ALA A 110 -0.30 1.97 10.77
CA ALA A 110 0.98 2.47 11.27
C ALA A 110 1.52 3.63 10.40
N LEU A 111 1.32 3.55 9.08
CA LEU A 111 1.69 4.65 8.20
C LEU A 111 0.78 5.86 8.39
N THR A 112 -0.55 5.66 8.51
CA THR A 112 -1.48 6.79 8.74
C THR A 112 -1.20 7.51 10.05
N THR A 113 -0.88 6.80 11.12
CA THR A 113 -0.44 7.38 12.40
C THR A 113 0.82 8.22 12.23
N LEU A 114 1.84 7.67 11.55
CA LEU A 114 3.13 8.36 11.38
C LEU A 114 3.02 9.65 10.56
N VAL A 115 2.21 9.65 9.49
CA VAL A 115 2.10 10.79 8.58
C VAL A 115 0.89 11.68 8.87
N ASP A 116 0.10 11.37 9.91
CA ASP A 116 -1.18 12.04 10.20
C ASP A 116 -2.08 12.04 8.97
N GLY A 117 -2.37 10.85 8.46
CA GLY A 117 -3.03 10.66 7.18
C GLY A 117 -4.22 9.70 7.23
N MET A 118 -4.78 9.43 6.06
CA MET A 118 -5.91 8.51 5.86
C MET A 118 -5.65 7.59 4.68
N GLU A 119 -6.09 6.33 4.75
CA GLU A 119 -6.14 5.44 3.59
C GLU A 119 -7.22 5.91 2.61
N LEU A 120 -6.95 5.85 1.30
CA LEU A 120 -7.88 6.36 0.28
C LEU A 120 -9.17 5.54 0.20
N ASP A 121 -9.08 4.23 0.42
CA ASP A 121 -10.20 3.28 0.43
C ASP A 121 -9.75 2.02 1.14
N SER A 122 -10.65 1.29 1.74
CA SER A 122 -10.34 0.08 2.52
C SER A 122 -9.54 -0.94 1.72
N GLY A 123 -8.38 -1.31 2.22
CA GLY A 123 -7.48 -2.32 1.65
C GLY A 123 -6.78 -1.91 0.36
N VAL A 124 -6.88 -0.64 -0.05
CA VAL A 124 -6.17 -0.11 -1.22
C VAL A 124 -4.69 0.11 -0.89
N GLY A 125 -4.37 0.47 0.35
CA GLY A 125 -3.00 0.66 0.82
C GLY A 125 -2.33 1.94 0.32
N TYR A 126 -3.03 2.86 -0.33
CA TYR A 126 -2.54 4.21 -0.57
C TYR A 126 -3.01 5.12 0.57
N VAL A 127 -2.11 5.96 1.08
CA VAL A 127 -2.39 6.90 2.16
C VAL A 127 -2.21 8.33 1.65
N THR A 128 -3.18 9.20 1.94
CA THR A 128 -3.07 10.65 1.71
C THR A 128 -2.74 11.37 3.01
N SER A 129 -2.01 12.48 2.93
CA SER A 129 -1.68 13.32 4.08
C SER A 129 -1.40 14.76 3.65
N GLU A 130 -1.63 15.69 4.57
CA GLU A 130 -1.15 17.07 4.47
C GLU A 130 0.35 17.20 4.76
N ARG A 131 0.95 16.20 5.41
CA ARG A 131 2.35 16.22 5.85
C ARG A 131 3.26 15.47 4.89
N GLY A 132 4.33 16.14 4.43
CA GLY A 132 5.36 15.57 3.57
C GLY A 132 6.52 14.99 4.39
N VAL A 133 6.31 13.84 5.03
CA VAL A 133 7.31 13.15 5.86
C VAL A 133 8.05 12.08 5.05
N ASP A 134 9.36 11.96 5.18
CA ASP A 134 10.12 10.85 4.61
C ASP A 134 9.95 9.59 5.45
N VAL A 135 9.47 8.52 4.81
CA VAL A 135 9.18 7.24 5.45
C VAL A 135 9.94 6.14 4.72
N GLY A 136 10.86 5.47 5.40
CA GLY A 136 11.76 4.50 4.76
C GLY A 136 11.07 3.26 4.17
N TYR A 137 9.88 2.92 4.65
CA TYR A 137 9.07 1.80 4.17
C TYR A 137 7.90 2.24 3.27
N ALA A 138 7.88 3.49 2.80
CA ALA A 138 6.87 3.99 1.88
C ALA A 138 7.49 4.92 0.83
N ARG A 139 6.96 4.89 -0.40
CA ARG A 139 7.28 5.88 -1.43
C ARG A 139 6.32 7.04 -1.30
N ARG A 140 6.85 8.26 -1.29
CA ARG A 140 6.08 9.49 -1.28
C ARG A 140 5.97 10.08 -2.69
N PHE A 141 4.80 10.64 -3.00
CA PHE A 141 4.52 11.36 -4.23
C PHE A 141 3.82 12.67 -3.89
N ALA A 142 4.17 13.75 -4.60
CA ALA A 142 3.38 14.96 -4.61
C ALA A 142 2.18 14.79 -5.56
N VAL A 143 0.97 15.05 -5.05
CA VAL A 143 -0.26 15.04 -5.86
C VAL A 143 -0.42 16.40 -6.50
N THR A 144 -0.42 16.45 -7.83
CA THR A 144 -0.59 17.72 -8.58
C THR A 144 -2.01 17.91 -9.06
N GLU A 145 -2.76 16.84 -9.28
CA GLU A 145 -4.15 16.84 -9.67
C GLU A 145 -4.88 15.61 -9.17
N SER A 146 -6.17 15.75 -8.87
CA SER A 146 -7.06 14.65 -8.53
C SER A 146 -8.40 14.82 -9.24
N MET A 147 -8.90 13.76 -9.87
CA MET A 147 -10.14 13.81 -10.63
C MET A 147 -10.86 12.46 -10.65
N PRO A 148 -12.20 12.43 -10.79
CA PRO A 148 -12.92 11.18 -11.07
C PRO A 148 -12.38 10.53 -12.35
N LEU A 149 -12.28 9.18 -12.34
CA LEU A 149 -11.78 8.45 -13.51
C LEU A 149 -12.81 8.45 -14.65
N ASN A 150 -12.61 9.34 -15.61
CA ASN A 150 -13.35 9.39 -16.87
C ASN A 150 -12.33 9.42 -18.02
N VAL A 151 -12.27 8.37 -18.81
CA VAL A 151 -11.25 8.21 -19.87
C VAL A 151 -11.30 9.34 -20.91
N LYS A 152 -12.52 9.80 -21.29
CA LYS A 152 -12.68 10.90 -22.27
C LYS A 152 -12.15 12.23 -21.71
N ALA A 153 -12.52 12.55 -20.48
CA ALA A 153 -12.04 13.76 -19.79
C ALA A 153 -10.53 13.71 -19.56
N LEU A 154 -10.00 12.57 -19.06
CA LEU A 154 -8.58 12.36 -18.84
C LEU A 154 -7.77 12.51 -20.14
N ARG A 155 -8.25 11.95 -21.24
CA ARG A 155 -7.61 12.11 -22.56
C ARG A 155 -7.56 13.57 -23.00
N ALA A 156 -8.64 14.33 -22.85
CA ALA A 156 -8.67 15.75 -23.19
C ALA A 156 -7.66 16.53 -22.31
N TRP A 157 -7.68 16.27 -20.99
CA TRP A 157 -6.80 16.91 -20.01
C TRP A 157 -5.31 16.66 -20.31
N LEU A 158 -4.94 15.41 -20.67
CA LEU A 158 -3.56 15.05 -21.03
C LEU A 158 -3.11 15.68 -22.35
N ARG A 159 -3.99 15.71 -23.35
CA ARG A 159 -3.71 16.35 -24.65
C ARG A 159 -3.44 17.84 -24.50
N ASP A 160 -4.26 18.55 -23.73
CA ASP A 160 -4.12 20.00 -23.51
C ASP A 160 -2.82 20.36 -22.78
N ARG A 161 -2.17 19.35 -22.15
CA ARG A 161 -0.85 19.45 -21.49
C ARG A 161 0.29 18.84 -22.29
N HIS A 162 0.07 18.52 -23.55
CA HIS A 162 1.06 17.93 -24.45
C HIS A 162 1.71 16.63 -23.92
N VAL A 163 0.95 15.81 -23.18
CA VAL A 163 1.45 14.55 -22.63
C VAL A 163 1.56 13.50 -23.74
N GLY A 164 2.76 12.91 -23.89
CA GLY A 164 3.05 11.84 -24.85
C GLY A 164 3.27 10.49 -24.21
N ARG A 165 3.68 10.48 -22.93
CA ARG A 165 3.92 9.24 -22.19
C ARG A 165 3.31 9.27 -20.80
N VAL A 166 2.69 8.16 -20.40
CA VAL A 166 2.17 7.99 -19.03
C VAL A 166 2.71 6.73 -18.40
N THR A 167 3.21 6.86 -17.16
CA THR A 167 3.42 5.74 -16.26
C THR A 167 2.14 5.53 -15.47
N ILE A 168 1.53 4.34 -15.56
CA ILE A 168 0.29 4.02 -14.87
C ILE A 168 0.57 3.09 -13.71
N LYS A 169 0.29 3.56 -12.50
CA LYS A 169 0.18 2.75 -11.29
C LYS A 169 -1.30 2.48 -11.03
N LYS A 170 -1.67 1.24 -10.72
CA LYS A 170 -3.06 0.92 -10.40
C LYS A 170 -3.17 0.03 -9.16
N ARG A 171 -4.16 0.31 -8.33
CA ARG A 171 -4.49 -0.52 -7.18
C ARG A 171 -5.97 -0.34 -6.80
N GLY A 172 -6.63 -1.44 -6.46
CA GLY A 172 -8.04 -1.42 -6.06
C GLY A 172 -9.04 -1.23 -7.22
N ILE A 173 -8.60 -1.27 -8.46
CA ILE A 173 -9.45 -1.20 -9.67
C ILE A 173 -9.09 -2.31 -10.66
N THR A 174 -10.05 -2.71 -11.49
CA THR A 174 -9.93 -3.80 -12.48
C THR A 174 -9.64 -3.31 -13.89
N LEU A 175 -9.18 -2.08 -14.06
CA LEU A 175 -8.92 -1.49 -15.37
C LEU A 175 -7.64 -2.07 -15.99
N ASP A 176 -7.65 -2.37 -17.29
CA ASP A 176 -6.48 -2.75 -18.06
C ASP A 176 -5.65 -1.51 -18.42
N ALA A 177 -4.40 -1.46 -17.97
CA ALA A 177 -3.53 -0.31 -18.17
C ALA A 177 -3.09 -0.14 -19.64
N ASP A 178 -2.91 -1.23 -20.38
CA ASP A 178 -2.49 -1.17 -21.79
C ASP A 178 -3.66 -0.77 -22.68
N ALA A 179 -4.85 -1.32 -22.43
CA ALA A 179 -6.07 -0.87 -23.09
C ALA A 179 -6.33 0.64 -22.85
N LEU A 180 -6.11 1.10 -21.62
CA LEU A 180 -6.22 2.53 -21.30
C LEU A 180 -5.20 3.37 -22.08
N ARG A 181 -3.92 2.97 -22.14
CA ARG A 181 -2.91 3.71 -22.92
C ARG A 181 -3.31 3.85 -24.38
N HIS A 182 -3.84 2.80 -24.99
CA HIS A 182 -4.35 2.86 -26.38
C HIS A 182 -5.53 3.82 -26.52
N GLN A 183 -6.45 3.85 -25.57
CA GLN A 183 -7.61 4.75 -25.59
C GLN A 183 -7.22 6.21 -25.39
N LEU A 184 -6.17 6.50 -24.61
CA LEU A 184 -5.70 7.85 -24.36
C LEU A 184 -5.12 8.52 -25.61
N ARG A 185 -4.57 7.76 -26.59
CA ARG A 185 -4.00 8.25 -27.86
C ARG A 185 -3.06 9.44 -27.66
N LEU A 186 -2.06 9.23 -26.80
CA LEU A 186 -1.09 10.27 -26.44
C LEU A 186 -0.14 10.59 -27.62
N SER A 187 0.21 11.87 -27.79
CA SER A 187 1.04 12.32 -28.91
C SER A 187 1.94 13.53 -28.58
N GLY A 188 2.05 13.91 -27.30
CA GLY A 188 2.89 15.03 -26.85
C GLY A 188 4.31 14.64 -26.52
N SER A 189 5.07 15.55 -25.90
CA SER A 189 6.45 15.38 -25.45
C SER A 189 6.57 15.14 -23.95
N GLU A 190 5.54 15.54 -23.18
CA GLU A 190 5.58 15.50 -21.72
C GLU A 190 5.34 14.09 -21.16
N GLU A 191 5.92 13.81 -20.01
CA GLU A 191 5.74 12.56 -19.29
C GLU A 191 5.02 12.80 -17.96
N MET A 192 4.05 11.93 -17.63
CA MET A 192 3.32 12.00 -16.36
C MET A 192 3.14 10.65 -15.72
N THR A 193 3.05 10.64 -14.39
CA THR A 193 2.66 9.45 -13.63
C THR A 193 1.22 9.58 -13.16
N LEU A 194 0.41 8.59 -13.50
CA LEU A 194 -0.99 8.46 -13.11
C LEU A 194 -1.14 7.34 -12.08
N VAL A 195 -1.79 7.62 -10.97
CA VAL A 195 -2.24 6.63 -10.01
C VAL A 195 -3.74 6.46 -10.17
N LEU A 196 -4.15 5.27 -10.63
CA LEU A 196 -5.54 4.91 -10.81
C LEU A 196 -5.97 4.04 -9.64
N THR A 197 -6.93 4.53 -8.86
CA THR A 197 -7.33 3.90 -7.60
C THR A 197 -8.79 4.19 -7.24
N ARG A 198 -9.17 3.91 -6.00
CA ARG A 198 -10.46 4.32 -5.44
C ARG A 198 -10.25 5.25 -4.26
N VAL A 199 -11.18 6.18 -4.10
CA VAL A 199 -11.36 7.01 -2.90
C VAL A 199 -12.82 6.91 -2.52
N ALA A 200 -13.09 6.44 -1.32
CA ALA A 200 -14.47 6.25 -0.82
C ALA A 200 -15.37 5.49 -1.81
N GLY A 201 -14.88 4.41 -2.41
CA GLY A 201 -15.60 3.59 -3.40
C GLY A 201 -15.59 4.14 -4.83
N GLN A 202 -15.24 5.39 -5.07
CA GLN A 202 -15.22 6.01 -6.39
C GLN A 202 -13.87 5.80 -7.09
N GLN A 203 -13.89 5.43 -8.37
CA GLN A 203 -12.68 5.35 -9.17
C GLN A 203 -12.16 6.75 -9.50
N VAL A 204 -10.85 6.96 -9.26
CA VAL A 204 -10.19 8.24 -9.43
C VAL A 204 -8.87 8.09 -10.18
N CYS A 205 -8.44 9.18 -10.80
CA CYS A 205 -7.11 9.37 -11.35
C CYS A 205 -6.41 10.48 -10.55
N LEU A 206 -5.25 10.16 -9.98
CA LEU A 206 -4.36 11.11 -9.36
C LEU A 206 -3.15 11.31 -10.28
N VAL A 207 -2.80 12.56 -10.55
CA VAL A 207 -1.55 12.90 -11.23
C VAL A 207 -0.50 13.17 -10.18
N VAL A 208 0.62 12.46 -10.24
CA VAL A 208 1.63 12.50 -9.18
C VAL A 208 3.04 12.70 -9.72
N ARG A 209 3.92 13.27 -8.90
CA ARG A 209 5.37 13.34 -9.11
C ARG A 209 6.08 12.65 -7.95
N ALA A 210 7.17 11.95 -8.25
CA ALA A 210 8.05 11.42 -7.21
C ALA A 210 8.59 12.58 -6.35
N ALA A 211 8.66 12.40 -5.04
CA ALA A 211 9.09 13.39 -4.06
C ALA A 211 10.21 12.84 -3.18
#